data_1358e9963a7ce8c618dde78a690f42d0
#
_entry.id   1358e9963a7ce8c618dde78a690f42d0
#
_cell.length_a   1.000
_cell.length_b   1.000
_cell.length_c   1.000
_cell.angle_alpha   90.00
_cell.angle_beta   90.00
_cell.angle_gamma   90.00
#
_symmetry.space_group_name_H-M   'P 1'
#
loop_
_entity.id
_entity.type
_entity.pdbx_description
1 polymer ?
#
loop_
_entity_poly.entity_id
_entity_poly.type
_entity_poly.pdbx_seq_one_letter_code
_entity_poly.pdbx_strand_id
1 'polypeptide(L)'
;MKRSEINKVIVKAKKRLDEYKITLPMFAYWSVDEWKKNSDKISRIRERMLGWDVSDFGSGDFSKCGAVLFTVRNGDKNDETLAAPYAEKYILLDDKTEQEIPYHYHVSKTEDIINRGGGIMVVHLYNSTAEDTLDEEKDVVFYMDCIKYTVKPGEPVYVMPGNSITIEPYVFHRFYPQKDKGYLIVGEVSKVNDDTNDNIFLVKSERYCEIEEDEAKIHPLCNEY
;
A
#
# COMPACT_ATOMS: atom_id res chain seq x y z
N MET A 1 4.42 12.30 -12.23
CA MET A 1 3.96 13.21 -11.13
C MET A 1 4.94 14.34 -10.91
N LYS A 2 4.50 15.48 -10.34
CA LYS A 2 5.41 16.57 -9.92
C LYS A 2 5.94 16.35 -8.50
N ARG A 3 7.18 16.79 -8.24
CA ARG A 3 7.76 16.72 -6.88
C ARG A 3 6.95 17.53 -5.87
N SER A 4 6.45 18.69 -6.26
CA SER A 4 5.57 19.53 -5.43
C SER A 4 4.28 18.79 -5.00
N GLU A 5 3.73 17.95 -5.88
CA GLU A 5 2.56 17.12 -5.58
C GLU A 5 2.93 16.00 -4.59
N ILE A 6 4.05 15.30 -4.81
CA ILE A 6 4.58 14.27 -3.90
C ILE A 6 4.81 14.85 -2.50
N ASN A 7 5.50 15.99 -2.41
CA ASN A 7 5.72 16.68 -1.14
C ASN A 7 4.41 16.97 -0.41
N LYS A 8 3.42 17.53 -1.13
CA LYS A 8 2.11 17.88 -0.57
C LYS A 8 1.35 16.66 -0.04
N VAL A 9 1.34 15.55 -0.77
CA VAL A 9 0.59 14.36 -0.34
C VAL A 9 1.26 13.67 0.84
N ILE A 10 2.61 13.63 0.92
CA ILE A 10 3.32 13.12 2.09
C ILE A 10 3.06 13.98 3.34
N VAL A 11 3.10 15.32 3.21
CA VAL A 11 2.77 16.22 4.33
C VAL A 11 1.33 16.00 4.81
N LYS A 12 0.38 15.85 3.88
CA LYS A 12 -1.02 15.52 4.20
C LYS A 12 -1.12 14.18 4.92
N ALA A 13 -0.43 13.15 4.43
CA ALA A 13 -0.41 11.81 5.02
C ALA A 13 0.13 11.84 6.47
N LYS A 14 1.27 12.50 6.72
CA LYS A 14 1.84 12.68 8.07
C LYS A 14 0.83 13.33 9.02
N LYS A 15 0.17 14.40 8.57
CA LYS A 15 -0.86 15.07 9.39
C LYS A 15 -2.01 14.13 9.74
N ARG A 16 -2.49 13.33 8.76
CA ARG A 16 -3.57 12.37 9.00
C ARG A 16 -3.16 11.27 9.98
N LEU A 17 -1.97 10.72 9.85
CA LEU A 17 -1.44 9.75 10.79
C LEU A 17 -1.36 10.32 12.23
N ASP A 18 -0.89 11.57 12.37
CA ASP A 18 -0.84 12.24 13.68
C ASP A 18 -2.23 12.46 14.29
N GLU A 19 -3.23 12.86 13.51
CA GLU A 19 -4.63 13.00 13.96
C GLU A 19 -5.17 11.67 14.54
N TYR A 20 -4.74 10.54 13.99
CA TYR A 20 -5.09 9.18 14.47
C TYR A 20 -4.10 8.61 15.49
N LYS A 21 -3.14 9.42 15.98
CA LYS A 21 -2.12 9.02 16.96
C LYS A 21 -1.24 7.87 16.49
N ILE A 22 -1.04 7.74 15.19
CA ILE A 22 -0.14 6.76 14.58
C ILE A 22 1.22 7.42 14.40
N THR A 23 2.21 6.97 15.17
CA THR A 23 3.59 7.45 15.10
C THR A 23 4.41 6.53 14.21
N LEU A 24 5.07 7.10 13.21
CA LEU A 24 5.98 6.39 12.33
C LEU A 24 7.41 6.33 12.91
N PRO A 25 8.27 5.42 12.41
CA PRO A 25 9.70 5.42 12.74
C PRO A 25 10.37 6.75 12.39
N MET A 26 11.47 7.08 13.09
CA MET A 26 12.17 8.36 12.94
C MET A 26 12.52 8.72 11.50
N PHE A 27 12.92 7.74 10.68
CA PHE A 27 13.30 7.97 9.29
C PHE A 27 12.15 8.47 8.41
N ALA A 28 10.88 8.31 8.82
CA ALA A 28 9.73 8.91 8.14
C ALA A 28 9.73 10.45 8.15
N TYR A 29 10.45 11.02 9.11
CA TYR A 29 10.49 12.46 9.35
C TYR A 29 11.82 13.09 8.91
N TRP A 30 12.81 12.29 8.52
CA TRP A 30 14.10 12.81 8.11
C TRP A 30 14.03 13.66 6.85
N SER A 31 14.71 14.80 6.91
CA SER A 31 15.03 15.63 5.75
C SER A 31 16.09 14.95 4.87
N VAL A 32 16.28 15.46 3.66
CA VAL A 32 17.32 14.98 2.75
C VAL A 32 18.72 15.03 3.40
N ASP A 33 19.00 16.06 4.20
CA ASP A 33 20.30 16.21 4.87
C ASP A 33 20.47 15.20 6.03
N GLU A 34 19.41 14.88 6.75
CA GLU A 34 19.43 13.83 7.77
C GLU A 34 19.65 12.45 7.16
N TRP A 35 19.03 12.16 6.01
CA TRP A 35 19.29 10.95 5.26
C TRP A 35 20.77 10.85 4.84
N LYS A 36 21.35 11.92 4.29
CA LYS A 36 22.79 11.97 3.94
C LYS A 36 23.68 11.77 5.15
N LYS A 37 23.35 12.42 6.28
CA LYS A 37 24.13 12.31 7.53
C LYS A 37 24.15 10.90 8.11
N ASN A 38 23.10 10.12 7.88
CA ASN A 38 22.98 8.74 8.37
C ASN A 38 23.31 7.68 7.32
N SER A 39 23.88 8.07 6.18
CA SER A 39 24.09 7.19 5.01
C SER A 39 24.87 5.90 5.29
N ASP A 40 25.75 5.90 6.29
CA ASP A 40 26.53 4.76 6.77
C ASP A 40 25.73 3.76 7.62
N LYS A 41 24.53 4.13 8.10
CA LYS A 41 23.72 3.33 9.04
C LYS A 41 22.44 2.79 8.43
N ILE A 42 22.13 3.15 7.19
CA ILE A 42 20.83 2.90 6.57
C ILE A 42 20.88 1.79 5.50
N SER A 43 21.93 0.98 5.42
CA SER A 43 22.02 -0.10 4.42
C SER A 43 20.77 -0.98 4.40
N ARG A 44 20.33 -1.44 5.57
CA ARG A 44 19.11 -2.26 5.70
C ARG A 44 17.84 -1.53 5.31
N ILE A 45 17.72 -0.23 5.56
CA ILE A 45 16.56 0.56 5.14
C ILE A 45 16.48 0.56 3.61
N ARG A 46 17.63 0.77 2.93
CA ARG A 46 17.73 0.73 1.47
C ARG A 46 17.42 -0.65 0.90
N GLU A 47 18.08 -1.68 1.39
CA GLU A 47 17.92 -3.08 0.95
C GLU A 47 16.48 -3.55 1.06
N ARG A 48 15.76 -3.08 2.07
CA ARG A 48 14.37 -3.44 2.36
C ARG A 48 13.35 -2.48 1.77
N MET A 49 13.80 -1.44 1.07
CA MET A 49 12.95 -0.41 0.46
C MET A 49 11.97 0.19 1.49
N LEU A 50 12.44 0.49 2.71
CA LEU A 50 11.60 1.08 3.75
C LEU A 50 11.43 2.57 3.51
N GLY A 51 10.33 3.16 3.96
CA GLY A 51 10.08 4.60 3.89
C GLY A 51 8.89 4.97 3.01
N TRP A 52 8.87 6.23 2.61
CA TRP A 52 7.80 6.79 1.80
C TRP A 52 7.86 6.27 0.36
N ASP A 53 6.68 6.01 -0.18
CA ASP A 53 6.45 5.75 -1.59
C ASP A 53 5.16 6.47 -2.01
N VAL A 54 5.12 7.00 -3.22
CA VAL A 54 3.96 7.67 -3.80
C VAL A 54 3.82 7.15 -5.22
N SER A 55 2.75 6.45 -5.49
CA SER A 55 2.54 5.81 -6.79
C SER A 55 1.18 6.18 -7.37
N ASP A 56 1.15 6.41 -8.66
CA ASP A 56 -0.05 6.47 -9.49
C ASP A 56 -0.27 5.16 -10.27
N PHE A 57 0.53 4.12 -9.94
CA PHE A 57 0.50 2.81 -10.58
C PHE A 57 0.60 2.84 -12.10
N GLY A 58 1.26 3.87 -12.65
CA GLY A 58 1.41 4.07 -14.10
C GLY A 58 0.19 4.62 -14.80
N SER A 59 -0.84 5.03 -14.06
CA SER A 59 -2.08 5.61 -14.63
C SER A 59 -1.88 7.01 -15.20
N GLY A 60 -0.86 7.75 -14.75
CA GLY A 60 -0.65 9.16 -15.06
C GLY A 60 -1.63 10.10 -14.35
N ASP A 61 -2.53 9.60 -13.51
CA ASP A 61 -3.51 10.39 -12.77
C ASP A 61 -3.62 9.91 -11.32
N PHE A 62 -2.77 10.48 -10.45
CA PHE A 62 -2.74 10.16 -9.03
C PHE A 62 -4.08 10.38 -8.31
N SER A 63 -4.94 11.25 -8.85
CA SER A 63 -6.25 11.52 -8.23
C SER A 63 -7.30 10.43 -8.50
N LYS A 64 -7.05 9.58 -9.50
CA LYS A 64 -7.93 8.46 -9.85
C LYS A 64 -7.39 7.11 -9.39
N CYS A 65 -6.11 6.87 -9.71
CA CYS A 65 -5.44 5.64 -9.31
C CYS A 65 -4.13 6.04 -8.65
N GLY A 66 -4.04 5.89 -7.34
CA GLY A 66 -2.85 6.33 -6.64
C GLY A 66 -2.97 6.19 -5.13
N ALA A 67 -1.82 6.09 -4.47
CA ALA A 67 -1.73 5.99 -3.03
C ALA A 67 -0.44 6.62 -2.50
N VAL A 68 -0.47 7.06 -1.25
CA VAL A 68 0.72 7.32 -0.45
C VAL A 68 0.97 6.10 0.41
N LEU A 69 2.16 5.54 0.33
CA LEU A 69 2.55 4.36 1.09
C LEU A 69 3.72 4.70 2.02
N PHE A 70 3.79 4.00 3.14
CA PHE A 70 4.95 4.03 4.01
C PHE A 70 5.29 2.61 4.47
N THR A 71 6.39 2.06 3.98
CA THR A 71 6.88 0.76 4.43
C THR A 71 7.62 0.93 5.75
N VAL A 72 7.03 0.42 6.83
CA VAL A 72 7.57 0.48 8.19
C VAL A 72 8.71 -0.53 8.37
N ARG A 73 8.48 -1.74 7.90
CA ARG A 73 9.41 -2.87 7.94
C ARG A 73 9.14 -3.86 6.83
N ASN A 74 10.17 -4.55 6.43
CA ASN A 74 10.09 -5.65 5.47
C ASN A 74 11.17 -6.69 5.79
N GLY A 75 10.85 -7.94 5.55
CA GLY A 75 11.79 -9.06 5.63
C GLY A 75 12.63 -9.23 4.36
N ASP A 76 13.28 -10.35 4.27
CA ASP A 76 13.97 -10.82 3.06
C ASP A 76 13.76 -12.32 2.91
N LYS A 77 13.27 -12.72 1.75
CA LYS A 77 13.05 -14.14 1.45
C LYS A 77 14.35 -14.95 1.40
N ASN A 78 15.47 -14.27 1.14
CA ASN A 78 16.79 -14.89 0.94
C ASN A 78 17.69 -14.78 2.18
N ASP A 79 17.26 -14.12 3.24
CA ASP A 79 18.04 -13.93 4.46
C ASP A 79 17.35 -14.54 5.67
N GLU A 80 17.54 -15.84 5.85
CA GLU A 80 17.00 -16.60 6.99
C GLU A 80 17.60 -16.13 8.34
N THR A 81 18.75 -15.44 8.31
CA THR A 81 19.43 -15.01 9.55
C THR A 81 18.68 -13.87 10.26
N LEU A 82 17.84 -13.14 9.54
CA LEU A 82 17.10 -12.00 10.07
C LEU A 82 15.78 -12.38 10.73
N ALA A 83 15.31 -13.61 10.52
CA ALA A 83 14.08 -14.15 11.12
C ALA A 83 12.87 -13.16 11.07
N ALA A 84 12.78 -12.35 10.01
CA ALA A 84 11.70 -11.39 9.80
C ALA A 84 10.87 -11.77 8.57
N PRO A 85 10.00 -12.80 8.65
CA PRO A 85 9.25 -13.32 7.51
C PRO A 85 7.98 -12.50 7.22
N TYR A 86 7.97 -11.23 7.58
CA TYR A 86 6.80 -10.35 7.49
C TYR A 86 7.16 -8.94 7.01
N ALA A 87 6.13 -8.23 6.55
CA ALA A 87 6.17 -6.81 6.23
C ALA A 87 5.05 -6.06 6.94
N GLU A 88 5.24 -4.77 7.14
CA GLU A 88 4.22 -3.83 7.62
C GLU A 88 4.30 -2.54 6.82
N LYS A 89 3.15 -2.10 6.30
CA LYS A 89 2.99 -0.83 5.59
C LYS A 89 1.79 -0.04 6.08
N TYR A 90 1.84 1.26 5.90
CA TYR A 90 0.66 2.11 5.87
C TYR A 90 0.36 2.51 4.43
N ILE A 91 -0.92 2.50 4.07
CA ILE A 91 -1.45 2.93 2.78
C ILE A 91 -2.50 4.00 3.05
N LEU A 92 -2.37 5.14 2.40
CA LEU A 92 -3.21 6.30 2.66
C LEU A 92 -3.88 6.75 1.37
N LEU A 93 -5.21 6.89 1.43
CA LEU A 93 -6.06 7.20 0.28
C LEU A 93 -7.02 8.34 0.63
N ASP A 94 -7.22 9.26 -0.31
CA ASP A 94 -8.06 10.45 -0.13
C ASP A 94 -9.50 10.18 -0.58
N ASP A 95 -10.46 10.28 0.33
CA ASP A 95 -11.89 10.08 0.09
C ASP A 95 -12.55 11.21 -0.74
N LYS A 96 -11.83 12.30 -1.01
CA LYS A 96 -12.28 13.41 -1.86
C LYS A 96 -11.87 13.26 -3.33
N THR A 97 -11.14 12.23 -3.63
CA THR A 97 -10.68 11.85 -4.96
C THR A 97 -11.25 10.49 -5.36
N GLU A 98 -10.81 9.95 -6.48
CA GLU A 98 -11.16 8.59 -6.93
C GLU A 98 -10.02 7.60 -6.67
N GLN A 99 -9.09 7.95 -5.76
CA GLN A 99 -7.93 7.13 -5.45
C GLN A 99 -8.29 5.70 -5.07
N GLU A 100 -7.56 4.77 -5.66
CA GLU A 100 -7.70 3.34 -5.37
C GLU A 100 -6.35 2.62 -5.46
N ILE A 101 -6.26 1.48 -4.80
CA ILE A 101 -5.29 0.44 -5.12
C ILE A 101 -5.94 -0.43 -6.21
N PRO A 102 -5.36 -0.47 -7.42
CA PRO A 102 -5.97 -1.18 -8.55
C PRO A 102 -5.96 -2.69 -8.37
N TYR A 103 -6.78 -3.40 -9.16
CA TYR A 103 -6.82 -4.86 -9.12
C TYR A 103 -5.45 -5.49 -9.30
N HIS A 104 -5.04 -6.25 -8.31
CA HIS A 104 -3.86 -7.10 -8.31
C HIS A 104 -4.08 -8.31 -7.43
N TYR A 105 -3.23 -9.32 -7.57
CA TYR A 105 -3.11 -10.43 -6.63
C TYR A 105 -1.65 -10.72 -6.32
N HIS A 106 -1.40 -11.51 -5.29
CA HIS A 106 -0.09 -11.97 -4.90
C HIS A 106 0.06 -13.46 -5.18
N VAL A 107 1.23 -13.85 -5.71
CA VAL A 107 1.51 -15.26 -6.03
C VAL A 107 1.78 -16.08 -4.74
N SER A 108 2.46 -15.49 -3.76
CA SER A 108 2.89 -16.19 -2.55
C SER A 108 2.53 -15.47 -1.25
N LYS A 109 2.28 -14.17 -1.29
CA LYS A 109 2.04 -13.34 -0.13
C LYS A 109 0.58 -13.49 0.34
N THR A 110 0.39 -13.83 1.61
CA THR A 110 -0.86 -13.59 2.34
C THR A 110 -0.73 -12.26 3.06
N GLU A 111 -1.78 -11.47 3.07
CA GLU A 111 -1.79 -10.18 3.74
C GLU A 111 -3.10 -9.93 4.49
N ASP A 112 -2.99 -9.23 5.62
CA ASP A 112 -4.11 -8.62 6.32
C ASP A 112 -4.15 -7.13 5.98
N ILE A 113 -5.25 -6.71 5.36
CA ILE A 113 -5.54 -5.30 5.05
C ILE A 113 -6.47 -4.77 6.14
N ILE A 114 -5.94 -3.89 6.97
CA ILE A 114 -6.56 -3.45 8.22
C ILE A 114 -7.02 -2.00 8.07
N ASN A 115 -8.29 -1.72 8.25
CA ASN A 115 -8.77 -0.35 8.32
C ASN A 115 -8.38 0.27 9.68
N ARG A 116 -7.31 1.08 9.69
CA ARG A 116 -6.79 1.73 10.91
C ARG A 116 -7.56 3.00 11.29
N GLY A 117 -8.45 3.47 10.42
CA GLY A 117 -9.31 4.62 10.70
C GLY A 117 -9.51 5.55 9.51
N GLY A 118 -10.25 6.60 9.76
CA GLY A 118 -10.60 7.63 8.80
C GLY A 118 -11.91 7.33 8.10
N GLY A 119 -11.87 6.55 7.06
CA GLY A 119 -13.03 6.23 6.23
C GLY A 119 -13.49 4.78 6.33
N ILE A 120 -14.49 4.44 5.54
CA ILE A 120 -14.89 3.07 5.27
C ILE A 120 -14.08 2.61 4.05
N MET A 121 -13.41 1.46 4.16
CA MET A 121 -12.72 0.84 3.05
C MET A 121 -13.69 -0.06 2.27
N VAL A 122 -13.74 0.11 0.97
CA VAL A 122 -14.50 -0.75 0.06
C VAL A 122 -13.53 -1.65 -0.68
N VAL A 123 -13.74 -2.96 -0.60
CA VAL A 123 -12.88 -3.97 -1.24
C VAL A 123 -13.73 -4.75 -2.24
N HIS A 124 -13.17 -5.03 -3.42
CA HIS A 124 -13.76 -5.93 -4.41
C HIS A 124 -12.81 -7.10 -4.62
N LEU A 125 -13.36 -8.32 -4.64
CA LEU A 125 -12.61 -9.56 -4.71
C LEU A 125 -13.01 -10.40 -5.91
N TYR A 126 -12.03 -11.08 -6.52
CA TYR A 126 -12.22 -12.13 -7.51
C TYR A 126 -11.18 -13.24 -7.29
N ASN A 127 -11.52 -14.49 -7.57
CA ASN A 127 -10.46 -15.48 -7.75
C ASN A 127 -9.71 -15.18 -9.04
N SER A 128 -8.43 -15.58 -9.15
CA SER A 128 -7.71 -15.53 -10.41
C SER A 128 -8.01 -16.78 -11.25
N THR A 129 -8.07 -16.61 -12.56
CA THR A 129 -8.04 -17.73 -13.52
C THR A 129 -6.60 -18.18 -13.79
N ALA A 130 -6.44 -19.27 -14.55
CA ALA A 130 -5.11 -19.73 -14.98
C ALA A 130 -4.42 -18.77 -15.97
N GLU A 131 -5.18 -17.88 -16.59
CA GLU A 131 -4.72 -16.86 -17.54
C GLU A 131 -4.51 -15.49 -16.87
N ASP A 132 -4.42 -15.42 -15.54
CA ASP A 132 -4.25 -14.19 -14.75
C ASP A 132 -5.36 -13.13 -14.99
N THR A 133 -6.59 -13.59 -15.17
CA THR A 133 -7.79 -12.75 -15.31
C THR A 133 -8.76 -12.96 -14.17
N LEU A 134 -9.81 -12.13 -14.10
CA LEU A 134 -10.86 -12.22 -13.08
C LEU A 134 -11.77 -13.43 -13.36
N ASP A 135 -11.98 -14.28 -12.35
CA ASP A 135 -13.01 -15.32 -12.39
C ASP A 135 -14.37 -14.68 -12.00
N GLU A 136 -15.21 -14.44 -13.00
CA GLU A 136 -16.53 -13.80 -12.82
C GLU A 136 -17.64 -14.77 -12.38
N GLU A 137 -17.34 -16.07 -12.27
CA GLU A 137 -18.35 -17.09 -12.00
C GLU A 137 -18.28 -17.60 -10.54
N LYS A 138 -17.07 -17.81 -10.03
CA LYS A 138 -16.85 -18.51 -8.77
C LYS A 138 -16.86 -17.56 -7.59
N ASP A 139 -17.73 -17.84 -6.60
CA ASP A 139 -17.76 -17.13 -5.34
C ASP A 139 -16.38 -17.09 -4.66
N VAL A 140 -16.06 -15.94 -4.04
CA VAL A 140 -14.78 -15.73 -3.34
C VAL A 140 -15.00 -15.96 -1.86
N VAL A 141 -14.16 -16.83 -1.29
CA VAL A 141 -14.06 -17.05 0.16
C VAL A 141 -12.97 -16.15 0.72
N PHE A 142 -13.26 -15.43 1.81
CA PHE A 142 -12.28 -14.60 2.51
C PHE A 142 -12.55 -14.62 4.02
N TYR A 143 -11.64 -14.05 4.80
CA TYR A 143 -11.79 -13.91 6.24
C TYR A 143 -11.80 -12.42 6.61
N MET A 144 -12.74 -12.03 7.48
CA MET A 144 -12.74 -10.72 8.13
C MET A 144 -12.67 -10.95 9.64
N ASP A 145 -11.60 -10.46 10.26
CA ASP A 145 -11.31 -10.67 11.69
C ASP A 145 -11.40 -12.15 12.09
N CYS A 146 -10.79 -13.04 11.27
CA CYS A 146 -10.82 -14.50 11.38
C CYS A 146 -12.20 -15.17 11.23
N ILE A 147 -13.24 -14.44 10.86
CA ILE A 147 -14.56 -14.99 10.53
C ILE A 147 -14.64 -15.22 9.02
N LYS A 148 -15.04 -16.43 8.63
CA LYS A 148 -15.18 -16.81 7.23
C LYS A 148 -16.43 -16.20 6.60
N TYR A 149 -16.24 -15.60 5.45
CA TYR A 149 -17.30 -15.05 4.59
C TYR A 149 -17.17 -15.57 3.16
N THR A 150 -18.24 -15.43 2.43
CA THR A 150 -18.30 -15.70 0.99
C THR A 150 -19.03 -14.53 0.30
N VAL A 151 -18.51 -14.09 -0.82
CA VAL A 151 -19.06 -12.99 -1.61
C VAL A 151 -19.09 -13.38 -3.08
N LYS A 152 -20.06 -12.83 -3.83
CA LYS A 152 -20.07 -12.95 -5.30
C LYS A 152 -18.88 -12.21 -5.90
N PRO A 153 -18.36 -12.66 -7.05
CA PRO A 153 -17.28 -11.96 -7.73
C PRO A 153 -17.62 -10.47 -7.91
N GLY A 154 -16.71 -9.61 -7.48
CA GLY A 154 -16.83 -8.16 -7.64
C GLY A 154 -17.89 -7.46 -6.79
N GLU A 155 -18.65 -8.14 -5.95
CA GLU A 155 -19.51 -7.46 -4.98
C GLU A 155 -18.70 -6.70 -3.93
N PRO A 156 -19.15 -5.49 -3.51
CA PRO A 156 -18.40 -4.70 -2.54
C PRO A 156 -18.43 -5.31 -1.14
N VAL A 157 -17.26 -5.44 -0.54
CA VAL A 157 -17.06 -5.77 0.87
C VAL A 157 -16.68 -4.49 1.62
N TYR A 158 -17.43 -4.15 2.67
CA TYR A 158 -17.19 -2.95 3.48
C TYR A 158 -16.39 -3.31 4.73
N VAL A 159 -15.17 -2.78 4.83
CA VAL A 159 -14.28 -2.97 5.97
C VAL A 159 -14.32 -1.71 6.82
N MET A 160 -14.97 -1.80 7.97
CA MET A 160 -15.14 -0.67 8.89
C MET A 160 -13.86 -0.37 9.67
N PRO A 161 -13.68 0.87 10.19
CA PRO A 161 -12.55 1.16 11.09
C PRO A 161 -12.44 0.14 12.21
N GLY A 162 -11.25 -0.45 12.36
CA GLY A 162 -10.93 -1.51 13.31
C GLY A 162 -11.00 -2.92 12.75
N ASN A 163 -11.76 -3.16 11.66
CA ASN A 163 -11.79 -4.48 11.02
C ASN A 163 -10.58 -4.71 10.10
N SER A 164 -10.32 -5.96 9.83
CA SER A 164 -9.30 -6.42 8.88
C SER A 164 -9.86 -7.47 7.92
N ILE A 165 -9.37 -7.48 6.69
CA ILE A 165 -9.65 -8.53 5.72
C ILE A 165 -8.35 -9.25 5.37
N THR A 166 -8.37 -10.59 5.46
CA THR A 166 -7.25 -11.45 5.06
C THR A 166 -7.39 -11.81 3.58
N ILE A 167 -6.40 -11.46 2.78
CA ILE A 167 -6.29 -11.77 1.37
C ILE A 167 -5.28 -12.90 1.19
N GLU A 168 -5.74 -14.02 0.64
CA GLU A 168 -4.89 -15.16 0.32
C GLU A 168 -4.26 -15.01 -1.08
N PRO A 169 -3.17 -15.75 -1.38
CA PRO A 169 -2.62 -15.80 -2.74
C PRO A 169 -3.67 -16.10 -3.81
N TYR A 170 -3.46 -15.57 -5.01
CA TYR A 170 -4.34 -15.74 -6.17
C TYR A 170 -5.76 -15.17 -6.01
N VAL A 171 -6.00 -14.29 -5.05
CA VAL A 171 -7.24 -13.53 -4.93
C VAL A 171 -6.99 -12.11 -5.43
N PHE A 172 -7.53 -11.77 -6.59
CA PHE A 172 -7.56 -10.41 -7.09
C PHE A 172 -8.34 -9.52 -6.13
N HIS A 173 -7.73 -8.43 -5.75
CA HIS A 173 -8.35 -7.44 -4.89
C HIS A 173 -8.05 -6.02 -5.36
N ARG A 174 -9.03 -5.16 -5.18
CA ARG A 174 -8.98 -3.73 -5.37
C ARG A 174 -9.62 -3.07 -4.17
N PHE A 175 -9.10 -1.97 -3.67
CA PHE A 175 -9.75 -1.25 -2.59
C PHE A 175 -9.57 0.26 -2.68
N TYR A 176 -10.54 0.97 -2.11
CA TYR A 176 -10.61 2.43 -2.12
C TYR A 176 -11.42 2.95 -0.92
N PRO A 177 -11.28 4.24 -0.54
CA PRO A 177 -12.13 4.85 0.46
C PRO A 177 -13.55 5.05 -0.08
N GLN A 178 -14.56 4.74 0.71
CA GLN A 178 -15.92 5.15 0.38
C GLN A 178 -15.97 6.69 0.33
N LYS A 179 -16.47 7.23 -0.78
CA LYS A 179 -16.49 8.68 -1.03
C LYS A 179 -17.18 9.44 0.10
N ASP A 180 -16.58 10.57 0.52
CA ASP A 180 -17.09 11.47 1.55
C ASP A 180 -17.30 10.83 2.95
N LYS A 181 -16.59 9.72 3.22
CA LYS A 181 -16.64 9.03 4.52
C LYS A 181 -15.38 9.19 5.36
N GLY A 182 -14.39 9.90 4.86
CA GLY A 182 -13.15 10.21 5.55
C GLY A 182 -11.91 9.64 4.86
N TYR A 183 -10.80 10.31 5.08
CA TYR A 183 -9.48 9.92 4.56
C TYR A 183 -9.08 8.55 5.11
N LEU A 184 -8.90 7.58 4.23
CA LEU A 184 -8.66 6.19 4.63
C LEU A 184 -7.21 5.98 5.04
N ILE A 185 -7.01 5.39 6.21
CA ILE A 185 -5.72 4.93 6.74
C ILE A 185 -5.77 3.41 6.85
N VAL A 186 -4.99 2.76 6.01
CA VAL A 186 -4.88 1.30 5.97
C VAL A 186 -3.54 0.88 6.55
N GLY A 187 -3.54 -0.16 7.38
CA GLY A 187 -2.35 -0.92 7.74
C GLY A 187 -2.33 -2.22 6.95
N GLU A 188 -1.22 -2.57 6.37
CA GLU A 188 -0.96 -3.88 5.78
C GLU A 188 0.03 -4.63 6.67
N VAL A 189 -0.33 -5.84 7.07
CA VAL A 189 0.58 -6.81 7.68
C VAL A 189 0.59 -8.03 6.79
N SER A 190 1.75 -8.41 6.31
CA SER A 190 1.87 -9.47 5.30
C SER A 190 3.11 -10.34 5.50
N LYS A 191 3.21 -11.41 4.72
CA LYS A 191 4.50 -12.05 4.47
C LYS A 191 5.45 -11.02 3.83
N VAL A 192 6.73 -11.41 3.68
CA VAL A 192 7.75 -10.57 3.04
C VAL A 192 7.22 -10.00 1.73
N ASN A 193 7.33 -8.67 1.59
CA ASN A 193 6.92 -7.96 0.40
C ASN A 193 8.01 -8.04 -0.68
N ASP A 194 7.63 -8.55 -1.85
CA ASP A 194 8.46 -8.64 -3.05
C ASP A 194 7.69 -8.00 -4.22
N ASP A 195 7.81 -6.69 -4.33
CA ASP A 195 7.05 -5.92 -5.33
C ASP A 195 7.44 -6.24 -6.79
N THR A 196 8.55 -6.95 -6.99
CA THR A 196 9.05 -7.26 -8.33
C THR A 196 8.44 -8.56 -8.88
N ASN A 197 8.26 -9.57 -8.01
CA ASN A 197 7.93 -10.92 -8.47
C ASN A 197 6.62 -11.46 -7.92
N ASP A 198 6.01 -10.80 -6.94
CA ASP A 198 4.84 -11.31 -6.22
C ASP A 198 3.54 -10.58 -6.57
N ASN A 199 3.62 -9.38 -7.16
CA ASN A 199 2.46 -8.56 -7.50
C ASN A 199 2.08 -8.75 -8.98
N ILE A 200 0.90 -9.28 -9.24
CA ILE A 200 0.34 -9.41 -10.59
C ILE A 200 -0.85 -8.45 -10.71
N PHE A 201 -0.67 -7.39 -11.48
CA PHE A 201 -1.73 -6.42 -11.75
C PHE A 201 -2.58 -6.85 -12.94
N LEU A 202 -3.91 -6.68 -12.83
CA LEU A 202 -4.85 -6.97 -13.90
C LEU A 202 -4.56 -6.15 -15.16
N VAL A 203 -4.23 -4.88 -14.97
CA VAL A 203 -3.72 -3.99 -16.03
C VAL A 203 -2.26 -3.72 -15.72
N LYS A 204 -1.39 -3.89 -16.72
CA LYS A 204 0.05 -3.65 -16.54
C LYS A 204 0.27 -2.30 -15.84
N SER A 205 0.91 -2.35 -14.70
CA SER A 205 1.15 -1.21 -13.83
C SER A 205 2.65 -0.99 -13.66
N GLU A 206 3.02 0.27 -13.47
CA GLU A 206 4.38 0.66 -13.09
C GLU A 206 4.39 1.04 -11.61
N ARG A 207 5.30 0.46 -10.85
CA ARG A 207 5.41 0.76 -9.43
C ARG A 207 5.80 2.21 -9.15
N TYR A 208 6.77 2.72 -9.91
CA TYR A 208 7.32 4.06 -9.71
C TYR A 208 6.89 4.97 -10.86
N CYS A 209 6.35 6.13 -10.51
CA CYS A 209 6.03 7.15 -11.50
C CYS A 209 7.28 7.93 -11.92
N GLU A 210 7.29 8.44 -13.14
CA GLU A 210 8.26 9.46 -13.55
C GLU A 210 8.02 10.74 -12.76
N ILE A 211 9.11 11.33 -12.22
CA ILE A 211 9.03 12.52 -11.36
C ILE A 211 9.61 13.72 -12.09
N GLU A 212 8.77 14.76 -12.26
CA GLU A 212 9.21 16.10 -12.65
C GLU A 212 9.66 16.85 -11.40
N GLU A 213 10.94 17.19 -11.32
CA GLU A 213 11.55 17.87 -10.18
C GLU A 213 11.33 19.40 -10.26
N ASP A 214 10.09 19.84 -10.02
CA ASP A 214 9.66 21.25 -10.04
C ASP A 214 9.87 21.94 -8.68
N GLU A 215 10.17 21.19 -7.62
CA GLU A 215 10.39 21.68 -6.27
C GLU A 215 11.48 20.83 -5.57
N ALA A 216 12.14 21.38 -4.55
CA ALA A 216 13.05 20.61 -3.72
C ALA A 216 12.30 19.52 -2.94
N LYS A 217 12.84 18.28 -2.90
CA LYS A 217 12.22 17.21 -2.12
C LYS A 217 12.31 17.47 -0.62
N ILE A 218 11.18 17.30 0.08
CA ILE A 218 11.11 17.41 1.55
C ILE A 218 11.55 16.09 2.18
N HIS A 219 10.99 14.99 1.71
CA HIS A 219 11.38 13.64 2.09
C HIS A 219 11.72 12.83 0.83
N PRO A 220 12.82 12.10 0.80
CA PRO A 220 13.09 11.19 -0.30
C PRO A 220 12.14 9.98 -0.24
N LEU A 221 11.83 9.42 -1.42
CA LEU A 221 11.11 8.16 -1.54
C LEU A 221 12.06 6.97 -1.29
N CYS A 222 11.49 5.79 -1.04
CA CYS A 222 12.23 4.57 -0.70
C CYS A 222 13.25 4.12 -1.76
N ASN A 223 13.11 4.57 -2.99
CA ASN A 223 14.04 4.32 -4.10
C ASN A 223 15.04 5.47 -4.37
N GLU A 224 15.11 6.48 -3.50
CA GLU A 224 15.91 7.70 -3.74
C GLU A 224 17.07 7.90 -2.75
N TYR A 225 17.36 6.98 -1.83
CA TYR A 225 18.46 7.06 -0.85
C TYR A 225 19.37 5.85 -0.80
#